data_7ab00b2fe847714ad1ac4edb184742b3
#
_entry.id   7ab00b2fe847714ad1ac4edb184742b3
#
_cell.length_a   1.000
_cell.length_b   1.000
_cell.length_c   1.000
_cell.angle_alpha   90.00
_cell.angle_beta   90.00
_cell.angle_gamma   90.00
#
_symmetry.space_group_name_H-M   'P 1'
#
loop_
_entity.id
_entity.type
_entity.pdbx_description
1 polymer ?
#
loop_
_entity_poly.entity_id
_entity_poly.type
_entity_poly.pdbx_seq_one_letter_code
_entity_poly.pdbx_strand_id
1 'polypeptide(L)'
;GPGEDIRDGLTRKCATMDKPVAALLRDLRQRGLLDETLIVLGGEFGRTPFREGRTAKGDILGRDHYPDVYSMVVAGGGIKGGTMYGESDELGFSVAVDKVHVHDLQATILHQLGFDHTRLTYRFQGRDYRLTDVHGEVVQGILS
;
A
#
# COMPACT_ATOMS: atom_id res chain seq x y z
N GLY A 1 -0.73 9.52 17.41
CA GLY A 1 0.38 9.55 18.38
C GLY A 1 -0.11 9.23 19.79
N PRO A 2 0.80 9.06 20.79
CA PRO A 2 0.40 8.80 22.15
C PRO A 2 -0.57 9.87 22.67
N GLY A 3 -1.73 9.45 23.20
CA GLY A 3 -2.76 10.36 23.70
C GLY A 3 -3.69 10.93 22.62
N GLU A 4 -3.57 10.54 21.37
CA GLU A 4 -4.46 10.95 20.27
C GLU A 4 -5.53 9.88 20.05
N ASP A 5 -6.80 10.27 20.17
CA ASP A 5 -7.92 9.38 19.86
C ASP A 5 -8.02 9.15 18.34
N ILE A 6 -8.24 7.90 17.94
CA ILE A 6 -8.30 7.55 16.51
C ILE A 6 -9.44 8.27 15.78
N ARG A 7 -10.56 8.54 16.44
CA ARG A 7 -11.72 9.22 15.85
C ARG A 7 -11.36 10.62 15.41
N ASP A 8 -10.75 11.40 16.29
CA ASP A 8 -10.37 12.79 16.01
C ASP A 8 -9.11 12.86 15.14
N GLY A 9 -8.14 11.99 15.42
CA GLY A 9 -6.88 11.90 14.68
C GLY A 9 -7.12 11.52 13.22
N LEU A 10 -7.94 10.50 12.97
CA LEU A 10 -8.25 10.06 11.61
C LEU A 10 -9.01 11.14 10.83
N THR A 11 -10.02 11.76 11.44
CA THR A 11 -10.79 12.85 10.82
C THR A 11 -9.87 13.99 10.36
N ARG A 12 -8.95 14.44 11.23
CA ARG A 12 -7.99 15.50 10.87
C ARG A 12 -7.03 15.07 9.76
N LYS A 13 -6.50 13.84 9.82
CA LYS A 13 -5.58 13.34 8.81
C LYS A 13 -6.26 13.18 7.45
N CYS A 14 -7.45 12.60 7.41
CA CYS A 14 -8.23 12.49 6.17
C CYS A 14 -8.54 13.89 5.60
N ALA A 15 -8.94 14.84 6.41
CA ALA A 15 -9.20 16.21 5.95
C ALA A 15 -7.98 16.88 5.30
N THR A 16 -6.76 16.53 5.72
CA THR A 16 -5.53 17.06 5.12
C THR A 16 -5.07 16.29 3.88
N MET A 17 -5.47 15.02 3.71
CA MET A 17 -5.01 14.16 2.63
C MET A 17 -6.01 14.01 1.48
N ASP A 18 -7.29 13.89 1.77
CA ASP A 18 -8.31 13.53 0.78
C ASP A 18 -8.39 14.52 -0.37
N LYS A 19 -8.41 15.82 -0.07
CA LYS A 19 -8.49 16.88 -1.08
C LYS A 19 -7.26 16.95 -1.97
N PRO A 20 -6.02 17.00 -1.44
CA PRO A 20 -4.80 16.98 -2.25
C PRO A 20 -4.68 15.72 -3.12
N VAL A 21 -4.95 14.53 -2.58
CA VAL A 21 -4.89 13.28 -3.34
C VAL A 21 -5.92 13.28 -4.47
N ALA A 22 -7.17 13.64 -4.18
CA ALA A 22 -8.21 13.73 -5.21
C ALA A 22 -7.91 14.81 -6.26
N ALA A 23 -7.27 15.92 -5.87
CA ALA A 23 -6.86 16.96 -6.80
C ALA A 23 -5.73 16.48 -7.70
N LEU A 24 -4.72 15.79 -7.16
CA LEU A 24 -3.62 15.21 -7.93
C LEU A 24 -4.13 14.23 -8.99
N LEU A 25 -4.98 13.30 -8.61
CA LEU A 25 -5.55 12.31 -9.53
C LEU A 25 -6.35 12.98 -10.66
N ARG A 26 -7.15 14.00 -10.33
CA ARG A 26 -7.93 14.75 -11.32
C ARG A 26 -7.03 15.56 -12.26
N ASP A 27 -6.01 16.23 -11.73
CA ASP A 27 -5.08 17.04 -12.53
C ASP A 27 -4.30 16.16 -13.52
N LEU A 28 -3.74 15.05 -13.04
CA LEU A 28 -3.04 14.09 -13.91
C LEU A 28 -3.96 13.53 -15.01
N ARG A 29 -5.20 13.19 -14.66
CA ARG A 29 -6.19 12.71 -15.63
C ARG A 29 -6.55 13.78 -16.67
N GLN A 30 -6.78 15.02 -16.24
CA GLN A 30 -7.11 16.14 -17.13
C GLN A 30 -5.99 16.47 -18.10
N ARG A 31 -4.74 16.30 -17.67
CA ARG A 31 -3.55 16.53 -18.51
C ARG A 31 -3.17 15.32 -19.38
N GLY A 32 -3.86 14.20 -19.26
CA GLY A 32 -3.51 12.97 -19.95
C GLY A 32 -2.23 12.30 -19.45
N LEU A 33 -1.80 12.62 -18.21
CA LEU A 33 -0.57 12.10 -17.61
C LEU A 33 -0.80 10.88 -16.74
N LEU A 34 -2.06 10.59 -16.36
CA LEU A 34 -2.37 9.51 -15.43
C LEU A 34 -2.01 8.14 -15.99
N ASP A 35 -2.16 7.94 -17.30
CA ASP A 35 -1.86 6.65 -17.96
C ASP A 35 -0.36 6.33 -17.97
N GLU A 36 0.49 7.35 -17.84
CA GLU A 36 1.95 7.23 -17.80
C GLU A 36 2.54 7.44 -16.39
N THR A 37 1.69 7.67 -15.39
CA THR A 37 2.11 7.95 -14.02
C THR A 37 1.50 6.95 -13.05
N LEU A 38 2.34 6.10 -12.46
CA LEU A 38 1.90 5.20 -11.40
C LEU A 38 1.88 5.93 -10.06
N ILE A 39 0.72 5.93 -9.41
CA ILE A 39 0.53 6.50 -8.07
C ILE A 39 0.34 5.34 -7.09
N VAL A 40 1.10 5.38 -6.00
CA VAL A 40 1.00 4.42 -4.90
C VAL A 40 0.74 5.19 -3.61
N LEU A 41 -0.35 4.87 -2.93
CA LEU A 41 -0.76 5.51 -1.68
C LEU A 41 -1.01 4.44 -0.62
N GLY A 42 -0.38 4.58 0.53
CA GLY A 42 -0.57 3.67 1.66
C GLY A 42 0.13 4.15 2.91
N GLY A 43 -0.11 3.44 4.00
CA GLY A 43 0.71 3.55 5.21
C GLY A 43 1.91 2.62 5.16
N GLU A 44 2.75 2.70 6.18
CA GLU A 44 3.93 1.84 6.34
C GLU A 44 3.54 0.36 6.56
N PHE A 45 2.43 0.11 7.24
CA PHE A 45 1.78 -1.18 7.49
C PHE A 45 0.36 -0.96 8.07
N GLY A 46 -0.33 -2.05 8.43
CA GLY A 46 -1.66 -2.04 8.99
C GLY A 46 -1.73 -1.76 10.49
N ARG A 47 -2.92 -1.95 11.01
CA ARG A 47 -3.24 -1.78 12.44
C ARG A 47 -4.05 -2.97 12.93
N THR A 48 -3.88 -3.33 14.21
CA THR A 48 -4.68 -4.39 14.82
C THR A 48 -6.18 -4.08 14.78
N PRO A 49 -7.04 -5.08 14.65
CA PRO A 49 -8.50 -4.87 14.65
C PRO A 49 -9.06 -4.49 16.04
N PHE A 50 -8.26 -4.60 17.10
CA PHE A 50 -8.67 -4.28 18.47
C PHE A 50 -7.91 -3.08 19.04
N ARG A 51 -8.37 -2.62 20.19
CA ARG A 51 -7.81 -1.49 20.91
C ARG A 51 -6.38 -1.80 21.37
N GLU A 52 -5.50 -0.85 21.16
CA GLU A 52 -4.15 -0.85 21.72
C GLU A 52 -4.23 -0.66 23.23
N GLY A 53 -3.60 -1.57 23.99
CA GLY A 53 -3.68 -1.57 25.45
C GLY A 53 -2.55 -0.82 26.15
N ARG A 54 -1.48 -0.52 25.44
CA ARG A 54 -0.22 -0.01 26.01
C ARG A 54 -0.21 1.51 26.22
N THR A 55 -0.68 2.26 25.25
CA THR A 55 -0.68 3.73 25.25
C THR A 55 -2.07 4.35 25.28
N ALA A 56 -3.11 3.60 24.90
CA ALA A 56 -4.49 4.03 24.92
C ALA A 56 -5.05 3.94 26.37
N LYS A 57 -5.05 5.06 27.09
CA LYS A 57 -5.57 5.16 28.47
C LYS A 57 -6.97 5.75 28.48
N GLY A 58 -7.80 5.31 29.45
CA GLY A 58 -9.17 5.80 29.60
C GLY A 58 -10.03 5.52 28.36
N ASP A 59 -10.73 6.52 27.87
CA ASP A 59 -11.62 6.43 26.70
C ASP A 59 -10.92 6.69 25.36
N ILE A 60 -9.59 6.91 25.37
CA ILE A 60 -8.82 7.10 24.16
C ILE A 60 -8.75 5.78 23.38
N LEU A 61 -9.13 5.81 22.11
CA LEU A 61 -9.07 4.69 21.20
C LEU A 61 -7.84 4.79 20.29
N GLY A 62 -7.07 3.72 20.26
CA GLY A 62 -5.93 3.56 19.37
C GLY A 62 -5.83 2.11 18.89
N ARG A 63 -5.01 1.87 17.91
CA ARG A 63 -4.70 0.53 17.38
C ARG A 63 -3.19 0.36 17.27
N ASP A 64 -2.69 -0.82 17.62
CA ASP A 64 -1.27 -1.14 17.47
C ASP A 64 -0.86 -1.34 16.01
N HIS A 65 0.43 -1.25 15.77
CA HIS A 65 1.04 -1.60 14.49
C HIS A 65 0.82 -3.08 14.20
N TYR A 66 0.44 -3.39 12.96
CA TYR A 66 0.17 -4.75 12.52
C TYR A 66 0.58 -4.94 11.05
N PRO A 67 1.72 -5.61 10.78
CA PRO A 67 2.28 -5.67 9.44
C PRO A 67 1.61 -6.71 8.52
N ASP A 68 0.84 -7.65 9.08
CA ASP A 68 0.37 -8.81 8.35
C ASP A 68 -0.82 -8.51 7.42
N VAL A 69 -1.61 -7.47 7.74
CA VAL A 69 -2.79 -7.08 6.94
C VAL A 69 -2.90 -5.57 6.82
N TYR A 70 -2.89 -5.07 5.59
CA TYR A 70 -3.17 -3.67 5.28
C TYR A 70 -3.53 -3.50 3.80
N SER A 71 -4.08 -2.35 3.46
CA SER A 71 -4.47 -2.02 2.10
C SER A 71 -3.58 -0.92 1.52
N MET A 72 -3.28 -1.06 0.23
CA MET A 72 -2.61 -0.04 -0.57
C MET A 72 -3.55 0.40 -1.69
N VAL A 73 -3.50 1.67 -2.08
CA VAL A 73 -4.21 2.19 -3.24
C VAL A 73 -3.19 2.43 -4.34
N VAL A 74 -3.46 1.90 -5.52
CA VAL A 74 -2.64 2.12 -6.72
C VAL A 74 -3.52 2.67 -7.84
N ALA A 75 -2.98 3.61 -8.61
CA ALA A 75 -3.73 4.24 -9.69
C ALA A 75 -2.81 4.69 -10.83
N GLY A 76 -3.34 4.72 -12.05
CA GLY A 76 -2.59 5.13 -13.24
C GLY A 76 -1.53 4.11 -13.67
N GLY A 77 -0.69 4.48 -14.62
CA GLY A 77 0.45 3.68 -15.08
C GLY A 77 0.10 2.24 -15.44
N GLY A 78 -1.02 1.98 -16.15
CA GLY A 78 -1.44 0.63 -16.54
C GLY A 78 -2.13 -0.19 -15.44
N ILE A 79 -2.54 0.44 -14.34
CA ILE A 79 -3.35 -0.20 -13.30
C ILE A 79 -4.84 -0.20 -13.69
N LYS A 80 -5.49 -1.34 -13.53
CA LYS A 80 -6.92 -1.50 -13.77
C LYS A 80 -7.73 -0.78 -12.69
N GLY A 81 -8.32 0.36 -13.06
CA GLY A 81 -9.12 1.18 -12.15
C GLY A 81 -10.42 0.53 -11.71
N GLY A 82 -10.91 0.88 -10.52
CA GLY A 82 -12.20 0.43 -9.99
C GLY A 82 -12.24 -1.03 -9.54
N THR A 83 -11.08 -1.65 -9.31
CA THR A 83 -10.98 -3.03 -8.82
C THR A 83 -10.51 -3.05 -7.37
N MET A 84 -10.97 -4.05 -6.62
CA MET A 84 -10.36 -4.50 -5.37
C MET A 84 -9.71 -5.84 -5.60
N TYR A 85 -8.52 -6.05 -5.03
CA TYR A 85 -7.76 -7.27 -5.15
C TYR A 85 -7.26 -7.69 -3.76
N GLY A 86 -7.60 -8.92 -3.38
CA GLY A 86 -7.33 -9.47 -2.07
C GLY A 86 -8.38 -9.08 -1.02
N GLU A 87 -8.58 -9.98 -0.07
CA GLU A 87 -9.52 -9.81 1.03
C GLU A 87 -8.89 -10.29 2.35
N SER A 88 -9.18 -9.57 3.43
CA SER A 88 -8.85 -10.04 4.78
C SER A 88 -9.89 -11.05 5.28
N ASP A 89 -9.53 -11.76 6.34
CA ASP A 89 -10.52 -12.50 7.13
C ASP A 89 -11.53 -11.53 7.79
N GLU A 90 -12.57 -12.09 8.38
CA GLU A 90 -13.66 -11.33 9.02
C GLU A 90 -13.19 -10.40 10.15
N LEU A 91 -12.07 -10.71 10.78
CA LEU A 91 -11.51 -9.94 11.88
C LEU A 91 -10.42 -8.96 11.45
N GLY A 92 -9.92 -9.07 10.21
CA GLY A 92 -8.80 -8.28 9.72
C GLY A 92 -7.45 -8.71 10.32
N PHE A 93 -7.30 -9.99 10.66
CA PHE A 93 -6.08 -10.56 11.24
C PHE A 93 -5.15 -11.19 10.20
N SER A 94 -5.72 -11.76 9.15
CA SER A 94 -4.96 -12.40 8.07
C SER A 94 -5.52 -12.04 6.71
N VAL A 95 -4.72 -12.20 5.68
CA VAL A 95 -5.22 -12.15 4.30
C VAL A 95 -5.79 -13.51 3.95
N ALA A 96 -7.08 -13.55 3.63
CA ALA A 96 -7.82 -14.77 3.33
C ALA A 96 -7.83 -15.11 1.83
N VAL A 97 -7.85 -14.11 0.96
CA VAL A 97 -7.94 -14.28 -0.50
C VAL A 97 -6.92 -13.39 -1.19
N ASP A 98 -6.30 -13.89 -2.24
CA ASP A 98 -5.42 -13.15 -3.15
C ASP A 98 -4.37 -12.28 -2.41
N LYS A 99 -3.60 -12.92 -1.55
CA LYS A 99 -2.56 -12.25 -0.76
C LYS A 99 -1.51 -11.62 -1.67
N VAL A 100 -1.25 -10.33 -1.45
CA VAL A 100 -0.15 -9.60 -2.07
C VAL A 100 0.92 -9.31 -1.02
N HIS A 101 2.09 -9.88 -1.19
CA HIS A 101 3.23 -9.58 -0.34
C HIS A 101 3.88 -8.25 -0.76
N VAL A 102 4.59 -7.58 0.14
CA VAL A 102 5.29 -6.32 -0.19
C VAL A 102 6.24 -6.49 -1.39
N HIS A 103 6.89 -7.64 -1.52
CA HIS A 103 7.76 -7.93 -2.67
C HIS A 103 6.97 -8.07 -3.98
N ASP A 104 5.72 -8.54 -3.95
CA ASP A 104 4.85 -8.63 -5.14
C ASP A 104 4.42 -7.23 -5.59
N LEU A 105 4.10 -6.36 -4.65
CA LEU A 105 3.84 -4.95 -4.95
C LEU A 105 5.08 -4.29 -5.60
N GLN A 106 6.27 -4.50 -5.04
CA GLN A 106 7.51 -3.96 -5.60
C GLN A 106 7.82 -4.54 -6.98
N ALA A 107 7.62 -5.85 -7.19
CA ALA A 107 7.76 -6.49 -8.49
C ALA A 107 6.79 -5.89 -9.53
N THR A 108 5.55 -5.63 -9.11
CA THR A 108 4.52 -5.02 -9.96
C THR A 108 4.86 -3.58 -10.31
N ILE A 109 5.35 -2.78 -9.37
CA ILE A 109 5.84 -1.41 -9.63
C ILE A 109 6.99 -1.43 -10.65
N LEU A 110 7.99 -2.30 -10.46
CA LEU A 110 9.11 -2.44 -11.39
C LEU A 110 8.64 -2.88 -12.77
N HIS A 111 7.68 -3.81 -12.84
CA HIS A 111 7.09 -4.24 -14.10
C HIS A 111 6.43 -3.07 -14.85
N GLN A 112 5.64 -2.25 -14.18
CA GLN A 112 4.99 -1.08 -14.79
C GLN A 112 6.00 0.00 -15.23
N LEU A 113 7.16 0.06 -14.60
CA LEU A 113 8.29 0.88 -15.05
C LEU A 113 9.10 0.26 -16.19
N GLY A 114 8.71 -0.91 -16.70
CA GLY A 114 9.37 -1.62 -17.79
C GLY A 114 10.59 -2.45 -17.38
N PHE A 115 10.79 -2.68 -16.08
CA PHE A 115 11.89 -3.49 -15.59
C PHE A 115 11.45 -4.94 -15.32
N ASP A 116 12.28 -5.88 -15.72
CA ASP A 116 12.23 -7.24 -15.23
C ASP A 116 12.93 -7.29 -13.87
N HIS A 117 12.16 -7.36 -12.79
CA HIS A 117 12.69 -7.36 -11.42
C HIS A 117 13.61 -8.56 -11.13
N THR A 118 13.50 -9.66 -11.89
CA THR A 118 14.35 -10.84 -11.71
C THR A 118 15.75 -10.65 -12.31
N ARG A 119 15.88 -9.73 -13.26
CA ARG A 119 17.12 -9.39 -13.94
C ARG A 119 17.75 -8.09 -13.45
N LEU A 120 16.97 -7.24 -12.77
CA LEU A 120 17.47 -6.00 -12.16
C LEU A 120 18.22 -6.33 -10.88
N THR A 121 19.54 -6.46 -10.99
CA THR A 121 20.40 -6.85 -9.88
C THR A 121 21.41 -5.77 -9.52
N TYR A 122 21.80 -5.75 -8.26
CA TYR A 122 22.89 -4.96 -7.72
C TYR A 122 23.97 -5.88 -7.17
N ARG A 123 25.20 -5.74 -7.68
CA ARG A 123 26.33 -6.57 -7.24
C ARG A 123 26.97 -6.01 -5.98
N PHE A 124 26.98 -6.80 -4.92
CA PHE A 124 27.63 -6.45 -3.67
C PHE A 124 28.36 -7.66 -3.09
N GLN A 125 29.62 -7.48 -2.68
CA GLN A 125 30.46 -8.53 -2.11
C GLN A 125 30.48 -9.84 -2.92
N GLY A 126 30.48 -9.73 -4.25
CA GLY A 126 30.55 -10.88 -5.17
C GLY A 126 29.22 -11.57 -5.44
N ARG A 127 28.12 -11.17 -4.81
CA ARG A 127 26.77 -11.68 -5.04
C ARG A 127 25.90 -10.64 -5.75
N ASP A 128 25.04 -11.10 -6.65
CA ASP A 128 24.03 -10.27 -7.29
C ASP A 128 22.72 -10.33 -6.47
N TYR A 129 22.26 -9.16 -6.02
CA TYR A 129 21.02 -9.00 -5.24
C TYR A 129 19.94 -8.36 -6.11
N ARG A 130 18.73 -8.88 -6.08
CA ARG A 130 17.54 -8.25 -6.66
C ARG A 130 16.92 -7.29 -5.65
N LEU A 131 16.22 -6.26 -6.12
CA LEU A 131 15.46 -5.36 -5.24
C LEU A 131 14.29 -6.07 -4.54
N THR A 132 13.79 -7.15 -5.12
CA THR A 132 12.73 -8.00 -4.57
C THR A 132 13.28 -9.22 -3.82
N ASP A 133 14.59 -9.28 -3.59
CA ASP A 133 15.32 -10.43 -3.04
C ASP A 133 15.03 -11.71 -3.84
N VAL A 134 14.70 -12.82 -3.18
CA VAL A 134 14.34 -14.10 -3.82
C VAL A 134 12.84 -14.24 -4.09
N HIS A 135 12.05 -13.24 -3.72
CA HIS A 135 10.60 -13.21 -3.78
C HIS A 135 10.10 -12.25 -4.87
N GLY A 136 8.80 -12.03 -4.87
CA GLY A 136 8.11 -11.06 -5.73
C GLY A 136 7.56 -11.70 -6.99
N GLU A 137 6.24 -11.62 -7.10
CA GLU A 137 5.47 -11.98 -8.29
C GLU A 137 4.68 -10.77 -8.77
N VAL A 138 4.64 -10.55 -10.07
CA VAL A 138 3.84 -9.46 -10.64
C VAL A 138 2.35 -9.77 -10.46
N VAL A 139 1.62 -8.89 -9.81
CA VAL A 139 0.19 -9.06 -9.53
C VAL A 139 -0.62 -8.76 -10.79
N GLN A 140 -0.76 -9.75 -11.67
CA GLN A 140 -1.44 -9.61 -12.96
C GLN A 140 -2.91 -9.17 -12.81
N GLY A 141 -3.59 -9.55 -11.73
CA GLY A 141 -5.01 -9.26 -11.51
C GLY A 141 -5.35 -7.77 -11.38
N ILE A 142 -4.37 -6.90 -11.12
CA ILE A 142 -4.57 -5.45 -11.03
C ILE A 142 -4.07 -4.68 -12.27
N LEU A 143 -3.53 -5.36 -13.26
CA LEU A 143 -3.03 -4.74 -14.49
C LEU A 143 -4.11 -4.70 -15.58
N SER A 144 -4.06 -3.66 -16.43
CA SER A 144 -4.98 -3.45 -17.56
C SER A 144 -4.46 -4.05 -18.87
#